data_cc2027cfe4fb43f35c9526e2724e0ad9
#
_entry.id   cc2027cfe4fb43f35c9526e2724e0ad9
#
_cell.length_a   1.000
_cell.length_b   1.000
_cell.length_c   1.000
_cell.angle_alpha   90.00
_cell.angle_beta   90.00
_cell.angle_gamma   90.00
#
_symmetry.space_group_name_H-M   'P 1'
#
loop_
_entity.id
_entity.type
_entity.pdbx_description
1 polymer ?
#
loop_
_entity_poly.entity_id
_entity_poly.type
_entity_poly.pdbx_seq_one_letter_code
_entity_poly.pdbx_strand_id
1 'polypeptide(L)'
;YRNKCIYTFQKVKKEIKYIAYFQNFTNTYGDEKLLVQKYNEAINCENVCGISIATRPDCISSSILKEIAALCKKTFVTIELGFQTSKEESADYIRRGFSNQEYLEAVKRIHQADSKIHVVTHLIFGLPGENHDDMMNSVKFCLNAKTDGIKFTVLYVLKGTDLEKDYQAGKFDVLEMDEYFALLKSALELIPPKIVIHRLTGDGPKKLLIAPMWTANKKNVLNAINNTIIGIQV
;
A
#
# COMPACT_ATOMS: atom_id res chain seq x y z
N TYR A 1 8.68 -4.05 -21.47
CA TYR A 1 8.61 -3.98 -20.00
C TYR A 1 7.96 -5.27 -19.48
N ARG A 2 8.75 -6.17 -18.88
CA ARG A 2 8.22 -7.38 -18.25
C ARG A 2 7.61 -6.96 -16.92
N ASN A 3 6.26 -6.99 -16.79
CA ASN A 3 5.58 -6.88 -15.50
C ASN A 3 6.06 -8.04 -14.62
N LYS A 4 6.81 -7.73 -13.55
CA LYS A 4 7.11 -8.73 -12.53
C LYS A 4 5.83 -8.98 -11.73
N CYS A 5 5.17 -10.09 -11.99
CA CYS A 5 4.21 -10.63 -11.03
C CYS A 5 4.98 -11.00 -9.76
N ILE A 6 4.68 -10.36 -8.65
CA ILE A 6 5.24 -10.72 -7.34
C ILE A 6 4.27 -11.71 -6.72
N TYR A 7 4.72 -12.93 -6.53
CA TYR A 7 3.93 -14.01 -5.96
C TYR A 7 4.01 -13.98 -4.43
N THR A 8 2.85 -13.98 -3.76
CA THR A 8 2.80 -14.19 -2.31
C THR A 8 2.51 -15.67 -2.07
N PHE A 9 3.47 -16.38 -1.48
CA PHE A 9 3.34 -17.78 -1.15
C PHE A 9 2.64 -17.95 0.19
N GLN A 10 1.45 -18.55 0.21
CA GLN A 10 0.96 -19.25 1.40
C GLN A 10 1.20 -20.76 1.18
N LYS A 11 2.04 -21.37 2.03
CA LYS A 11 2.23 -22.81 2.04
C LYS A 11 0.97 -23.48 2.63
N VAL A 12 0.01 -23.79 1.79
CA VAL A 12 -0.98 -24.80 2.10
C VAL A 12 -0.54 -26.09 1.42
N LYS A 13 -0.52 -27.19 2.16
CA LYS A 13 0.15 -28.46 1.83
C LYS A 13 -0.25 -29.18 0.52
N LYS A 14 -1.11 -28.62 -0.37
CA LYS A 14 -1.53 -29.30 -1.60
C LYS A 14 -1.60 -28.47 -2.88
N GLU A 15 -1.84 -27.16 -2.84
CA GLU A 15 -1.90 -26.34 -4.05
C GLU A 15 -1.37 -24.93 -3.74
N ILE A 16 -0.38 -24.48 -4.48
CA ILE A 16 0.10 -23.10 -4.41
C ILE A 16 -0.81 -22.27 -5.30
N LYS A 17 -1.49 -21.27 -4.73
CA LYS A 17 -2.29 -20.29 -5.46
C LYS A 17 -1.59 -18.94 -5.48
N TYR A 18 -1.81 -18.18 -6.55
CA TYR A 18 -1.15 -16.90 -6.77
C TYR A 18 -2.18 -15.77 -6.89
N ILE A 19 -1.79 -14.57 -6.46
CA ILE A 19 -2.45 -13.32 -6.79
C ILE A 19 -1.59 -12.59 -7.82
N ALA A 20 -2.14 -12.30 -8.99
CA ALA A 20 -1.47 -11.50 -10.00
C ALA A 20 -1.38 -10.05 -9.51
N TYR A 21 -0.16 -9.53 -9.32
CA TYR A 21 0.06 -8.22 -8.70
C TYR A 21 0.62 -7.21 -9.71
N PHE A 22 -0.20 -6.21 -10.03
CA PHE A 22 0.16 -5.06 -10.84
C PHE A 22 0.62 -3.94 -9.90
N GLN A 23 1.93 -3.86 -9.64
CA GLN A 23 2.49 -2.97 -8.62
C GLN A 23 3.12 -1.70 -9.17
N ASN A 24 3.85 -1.80 -10.29
CA ASN A 24 4.67 -0.69 -10.77
C ASN A 24 3.82 0.39 -11.41
N PHE A 25 4.04 1.65 -10.98
CA PHE A 25 3.33 2.84 -11.47
C PHE A 25 1.81 2.80 -11.19
N THR A 26 1.04 3.50 -12.04
CA THR A 26 -0.41 3.63 -11.93
C THR A 26 -1.08 2.68 -12.91
N ASN A 27 -1.53 1.54 -12.43
CA ASN A 27 -1.95 0.43 -13.29
C ASN A 27 -3.38 0.53 -13.82
N THR A 28 -4.05 1.67 -13.63
CA THR A 28 -5.34 2.01 -14.23
C THR A 28 -5.24 3.17 -15.22
N TYR A 29 -4.02 3.69 -15.46
CA TYR A 29 -3.76 4.79 -16.36
C TYR A 29 -3.04 4.32 -17.62
N GLY A 30 -3.63 4.60 -18.80
CA GLY A 30 -3.09 4.20 -20.10
C GLY A 30 -4.17 3.75 -21.07
N ASP A 31 -3.80 2.98 -22.07
CA ASP A 31 -4.76 2.37 -23.01
C ASP A 31 -5.61 1.34 -22.26
N GLU A 32 -6.88 1.66 -22.03
CA GLU A 32 -7.80 0.82 -21.26
C GLU A 32 -8.00 -0.57 -21.88
N LYS A 33 -8.02 -0.68 -23.22
CA LYS A 33 -8.16 -1.98 -23.89
C LYS A 33 -6.97 -2.88 -23.60
N LEU A 34 -5.77 -2.31 -23.64
CA LEU A 34 -4.54 -3.02 -23.31
C LEU A 34 -4.49 -3.41 -21.84
N LEU A 35 -4.94 -2.52 -20.93
CA LEU A 35 -5.00 -2.82 -19.49
C LEU A 35 -5.96 -3.99 -19.22
N VAL A 36 -7.17 -3.94 -19.77
CA VAL A 36 -8.17 -5.00 -19.62
C VAL A 36 -7.70 -6.33 -20.21
N GLN A 37 -7.03 -6.29 -21.36
CA GLN A 37 -6.40 -7.48 -21.93
C GLN A 37 -5.38 -8.09 -20.95
N LYS A 38 -4.48 -7.29 -20.40
CA LYS A 38 -3.46 -7.75 -19.43
C LYS A 38 -4.08 -8.31 -18.15
N TYR A 39 -5.14 -7.70 -17.63
CA TYR A 39 -5.84 -8.24 -16.45
C TYR A 39 -6.43 -9.62 -16.75
N ASN A 40 -7.12 -9.77 -17.91
CA ASN A 40 -7.68 -11.05 -18.30
C ASN A 40 -6.60 -12.11 -18.58
N GLU A 41 -5.49 -11.76 -19.21
CA GLU A 41 -4.35 -12.67 -19.39
C GLU A 41 -3.82 -13.16 -18.03
N ALA A 42 -3.66 -12.24 -17.07
CA ALA A 42 -3.11 -12.57 -15.75
C ALA A 42 -4.02 -13.49 -14.94
N ILE A 43 -5.33 -13.25 -14.91
CA ILE A 43 -6.29 -14.08 -14.16
C ILE A 43 -6.54 -15.44 -14.79
N ASN A 44 -6.23 -15.61 -16.09
CA ASN A 44 -6.35 -16.88 -16.79
C ASN A 44 -5.09 -17.75 -16.68
N CYS A 45 -4.02 -17.26 -16.04
CA CYS A 45 -2.84 -18.09 -15.77
C CYS A 45 -3.19 -19.20 -14.78
N GLU A 46 -2.53 -20.34 -14.93
CA GLU A 46 -2.71 -21.49 -14.04
C GLU A 46 -2.43 -21.11 -12.57
N ASN A 47 -3.28 -21.60 -11.67
CA ASN A 47 -3.19 -21.36 -10.23
C ASN A 47 -3.33 -19.88 -9.77
N VAL A 48 -3.73 -18.95 -10.64
CA VAL A 48 -4.08 -17.60 -10.24
C VAL A 48 -5.51 -17.59 -9.68
N CYS A 49 -5.66 -17.12 -8.44
CA CYS A 49 -6.94 -17.05 -7.73
C CYS A 49 -7.37 -15.61 -7.41
N GLY A 50 -6.61 -14.61 -7.82
CA GLY A 50 -6.92 -13.20 -7.57
C GLY A 50 -6.04 -12.26 -8.38
N ILE A 51 -6.47 -11.02 -8.42
CA ILE A 51 -5.70 -9.90 -9.01
C ILE A 51 -5.63 -8.75 -8.01
N SER A 52 -4.46 -8.13 -7.90
CA SER A 52 -4.25 -6.92 -7.10
C SER A 52 -3.70 -5.82 -8.00
N ILE A 53 -4.40 -4.68 -8.05
CA ILE A 53 -4.10 -3.56 -8.95
C ILE A 53 -3.75 -2.34 -8.11
N ALA A 54 -2.46 -1.98 -8.08
CA ALA A 54 -2.00 -0.77 -7.40
C ALA A 54 -2.15 0.43 -8.32
N THR A 55 -2.75 1.50 -7.79
CA THR A 55 -3.03 2.71 -8.56
C THR A 55 -3.15 3.95 -7.67
N ARG A 56 -3.36 5.09 -8.30
CA ARG A 56 -3.69 6.37 -7.67
C ARG A 56 -5.22 6.58 -7.68
N PRO A 57 -5.79 7.21 -6.63
CA PRO A 57 -7.22 7.51 -6.56
C PRO A 57 -7.76 8.31 -7.76
N ASP A 58 -7.01 9.30 -8.22
CA ASP A 58 -7.35 10.22 -9.33
C ASP A 58 -7.21 9.59 -10.73
N CYS A 59 -6.64 8.39 -10.83
CA CYS A 59 -6.39 7.71 -12.09
C CYS A 59 -7.34 6.54 -12.39
N ILE A 60 -8.52 6.50 -11.76
CA ILE A 60 -9.51 5.44 -11.97
C ILE A 60 -10.69 6.01 -12.75
N SER A 61 -10.70 5.84 -14.07
CA SER A 61 -11.85 6.22 -14.91
C SER A 61 -13.07 5.34 -14.62
N SER A 62 -14.26 5.83 -14.95
CA SER A 62 -15.48 5.04 -14.78
C SER A 62 -15.53 3.83 -15.72
N SER A 63 -14.92 3.92 -16.90
CA SER A 63 -14.81 2.82 -17.85
C SER A 63 -13.90 1.71 -17.33
N ILE A 64 -12.68 2.03 -16.90
CA ILE A 64 -11.76 1.02 -16.36
C ILE A 64 -12.30 0.38 -15.07
N LEU A 65 -12.98 1.17 -14.22
CA LEU A 65 -13.58 0.66 -12.99
C LEU A 65 -14.69 -0.34 -13.27
N LYS A 66 -15.51 -0.12 -14.31
CA LYS A 66 -16.52 -1.07 -14.75
C LYS A 66 -15.91 -2.39 -15.21
N GLU A 67 -14.80 -2.35 -15.96
CA GLU A 67 -14.07 -3.54 -16.39
C GLU A 67 -13.46 -4.30 -15.21
N ILE A 68 -12.85 -3.57 -14.24
CA ILE A 68 -12.32 -4.17 -13.02
C ILE A 68 -13.43 -4.84 -12.20
N ALA A 69 -14.59 -4.19 -12.04
CA ALA A 69 -15.73 -4.75 -11.34
C ALA A 69 -16.24 -6.05 -12.03
N ALA A 70 -16.18 -6.11 -13.35
CA ALA A 70 -16.55 -7.33 -14.08
C ALA A 70 -15.65 -8.53 -13.75
N LEU A 71 -14.39 -8.31 -13.33
CA LEU A 71 -13.48 -9.37 -12.90
C LEU A 71 -13.92 -10.04 -11.59
N CYS A 72 -14.69 -9.35 -10.74
CA CYS A 72 -15.21 -9.93 -9.49
C CYS A 72 -16.14 -11.15 -9.70
N LYS A 73 -16.64 -11.34 -10.92
CA LYS A 73 -17.39 -12.53 -11.31
C LYS A 73 -16.50 -13.75 -11.56
N LYS A 74 -15.20 -13.53 -11.76
CA LYS A 74 -14.24 -14.57 -12.17
C LYS A 74 -13.21 -14.87 -11.08
N THR A 75 -12.81 -13.87 -10.30
CA THR A 75 -11.71 -14.00 -9.36
C THR A 75 -11.81 -12.98 -8.22
N PHE A 76 -10.98 -13.13 -7.17
CA PHE A 76 -10.82 -12.14 -6.12
C PHE A 76 -10.10 -10.90 -6.67
N VAL A 77 -10.65 -9.71 -6.39
CA VAL A 77 -10.13 -8.44 -6.92
C VAL A 77 -9.75 -7.51 -5.77
N THR A 78 -8.54 -7.01 -5.81
CA THR A 78 -8.05 -5.96 -4.90
C THR A 78 -7.65 -4.73 -5.69
N ILE A 79 -8.07 -3.55 -5.23
CA ILE A 79 -7.53 -2.26 -5.67
C ILE A 79 -6.70 -1.68 -4.52
N GLU A 80 -5.43 -1.38 -4.79
CA GLU A 80 -4.52 -0.80 -3.81
C GLU A 80 -4.29 0.68 -4.11
N LEU A 81 -4.70 1.53 -3.18
CA LEU A 81 -4.62 2.98 -3.30
C LEU A 81 -3.42 3.54 -2.55
N GLY A 82 -2.53 4.22 -3.26
CA GLY A 82 -1.41 4.94 -2.66
C GLY A 82 -1.89 6.26 -2.06
N PHE A 83 -2.35 6.27 -0.81
CA PHE A 83 -2.86 7.47 -0.12
C PHE A 83 -1.77 8.22 0.66
N GLN A 84 -0.87 7.50 1.29
CA GLN A 84 0.30 7.88 2.07
C GLN A 84 -0.04 8.59 3.37
N THR A 85 -0.75 9.70 3.38
CA THR A 85 -1.10 10.52 4.55
C THR A 85 -2.41 11.29 4.32
N SER A 86 -3.09 11.66 5.41
CA SER A 86 -4.22 12.59 5.39
C SER A 86 -3.83 14.05 5.66
N LYS A 87 -2.58 14.32 6.02
CA LYS A 87 -2.08 15.68 6.21
C LYS A 87 -1.74 16.29 4.85
N GLU A 88 -2.52 17.29 4.43
CA GLU A 88 -2.38 17.86 3.09
C GLU A 88 -1.01 18.51 2.87
N GLU A 89 -0.43 19.17 3.88
CA GLU A 89 0.90 19.76 3.77
C GLU A 89 1.98 18.69 3.50
N SER A 90 1.87 17.52 4.16
CA SER A 90 2.78 16.40 3.90
C SER A 90 2.52 15.78 2.52
N ALA A 91 1.25 15.71 2.11
CA ALA A 91 0.87 15.22 0.78
C ALA A 91 1.42 16.10 -0.33
N ASP A 92 1.38 17.42 -0.15
CA ASP A 92 1.97 18.40 -1.07
C ASP A 92 3.51 18.29 -1.10
N TYR A 93 4.13 18.17 0.08
CA TYR A 93 5.59 18.00 0.18
C TYR A 93 6.09 16.78 -0.59
N ILE A 94 5.41 15.63 -0.49
CA ILE A 94 5.76 14.42 -1.23
C ILE A 94 5.23 14.42 -2.68
N ARG A 95 4.58 15.49 -3.10
CA ARG A 95 3.99 15.64 -4.45
C ARG A 95 3.00 14.51 -4.78
N ARG A 96 2.12 14.21 -3.83
CA ARG A 96 1.09 13.17 -3.99
C ARG A 96 0.21 13.44 -5.22
N GLY A 97 -0.17 14.71 -5.44
CA GLY A 97 -0.82 15.19 -6.66
C GLY A 97 -2.32 14.91 -6.75
N PHE A 98 -2.96 14.58 -5.65
CA PHE A 98 -4.42 14.49 -5.50
C PHE A 98 -4.80 14.80 -4.05
N SER A 99 -6.04 15.24 -3.83
CA SER A 99 -6.59 15.65 -2.54
C SER A 99 -7.12 14.47 -1.71
N ASN A 100 -7.33 14.70 -0.43
CA ASN A 100 -8.04 13.76 0.44
C ASN A 100 -9.48 13.49 -0.05
N GLN A 101 -10.14 14.49 -0.62
CA GLN A 101 -11.49 14.32 -1.16
C GLN A 101 -11.53 13.38 -2.36
N GLU A 102 -10.56 13.46 -3.26
CA GLU A 102 -10.43 12.53 -4.41
C GLU A 102 -10.21 11.09 -3.95
N TYR A 103 -9.45 10.88 -2.86
CA TYR A 103 -9.31 9.55 -2.27
C TYR A 103 -10.65 9.03 -1.72
N LEU A 104 -11.41 9.84 -0.96
CA LEU A 104 -12.73 9.45 -0.44
C LEU A 104 -13.70 9.08 -1.56
N GLU A 105 -13.72 9.89 -2.61
CA GLU A 105 -14.56 9.65 -3.78
C GLU A 105 -14.17 8.37 -4.52
N ALA A 106 -12.86 8.12 -4.67
CA ALA A 106 -12.38 6.91 -5.30
C ALA A 106 -12.81 5.65 -4.53
N VAL A 107 -12.62 5.61 -3.20
CA VAL A 107 -13.07 4.47 -2.36
C VAL A 107 -14.57 4.25 -2.50
N LYS A 108 -15.36 5.33 -2.41
CA LYS A 108 -16.82 5.28 -2.58
C LYS A 108 -17.22 4.72 -3.96
N ARG A 109 -16.62 5.21 -5.02
CA ARG A 109 -16.88 4.78 -6.40
C ARG A 109 -16.52 3.31 -6.61
N ILE A 110 -15.40 2.85 -6.04
CA ILE A 110 -14.97 1.46 -6.14
C ILE A 110 -16.01 0.54 -5.50
N HIS A 111 -16.45 0.82 -4.27
CA HIS A 111 -17.46 0.01 -3.59
C HIS A 111 -18.83 0.07 -4.26
N GLN A 112 -19.18 1.20 -4.89
CA GLN A 112 -20.41 1.33 -5.68
C GLN A 112 -20.37 0.52 -6.99
N ALA A 113 -19.19 0.35 -7.58
CA ALA A 113 -19.03 -0.44 -8.80
C ALA A 113 -19.19 -1.94 -8.52
N ASP A 114 -18.58 -2.46 -7.47
CA ASP A 114 -18.83 -3.79 -6.92
C ASP A 114 -18.32 -3.85 -5.46
N SER A 115 -19.19 -4.17 -4.52
CA SER A 115 -18.85 -4.28 -3.10
C SER A 115 -17.90 -5.43 -2.76
N LYS A 116 -17.61 -6.32 -3.70
CA LYS A 116 -16.63 -7.41 -3.55
C LYS A 116 -15.19 -6.96 -3.85
N ILE A 117 -15.00 -5.77 -4.42
CA ILE A 117 -13.65 -5.23 -4.62
C ILE A 117 -13.07 -4.90 -3.25
N HIS A 118 -11.96 -5.55 -2.91
CA HIS A 118 -11.24 -5.33 -1.67
C HIS A 118 -10.31 -4.11 -1.80
N VAL A 119 -10.64 -3.01 -1.13
CA VAL A 119 -9.87 -1.77 -1.19
C VAL A 119 -8.78 -1.76 -0.13
N VAL A 120 -7.52 -1.65 -0.55
CA VAL A 120 -6.35 -1.57 0.34
C VAL A 120 -5.71 -0.20 0.25
N THR A 121 -5.51 0.44 1.40
CA THR A 121 -4.87 1.76 1.47
C THR A 121 -3.42 1.64 1.92
N HIS A 122 -2.52 2.31 1.20
CA HIS A 122 -1.12 2.41 1.59
C HIS A 122 -0.88 3.67 2.40
N LEU A 123 -0.29 3.52 3.59
CA LEU A 123 0.16 4.61 4.47
C LEU A 123 1.68 4.58 4.61
N ILE A 124 2.27 5.78 4.73
CA ILE A 124 3.69 5.98 5.02
C ILE A 124 3.80 6.70 6.36
N PHE A 125 4.49 6.10 7.31
CA PHE A 125 4.80 6.71 8.60
C PHE A 125 6.18 7.37 8.56
N GLY A 126 6.31 8.50 9.25
CA GLY A 126 7.55 9.26 9.35
C GLY A 126 7.77 10.24 8.19
N LEU A 127 6.71 10.73 7.56
CA LEU A 127 6.83 11.82 6.59
C LEU A 127 7.32 13.11 7.30
N PRO A 128 8.16 13.92 6.63
CA PRO A 128 8.65 15.16 7.21
C PRO A 128 7.54 16.07 7.72
N GLY A 129 7.70 16.57 8.95
CA GLY A 129 6.71 17.44 9.60
C GLY A 129 5.49 16.74 10.17
N GLU A 130 5.41 15.41 10.14
CA GLU A 130 4.36 14.64 10.80
C GLU A 130 4.76 14.23 12.22
N ASN A 131 3.81 14.35 13.13
CA ASN A 131 3.90 13.84 14.49
C ASN A 131 3.03 12.57 14.65
N HIS A 132 3.01 11.99 15.86
CA HIS A 132 2.20 10.82 16.20
C HIS A 132 0.72 11.01 15.80
N ASP A 133 0.13 12.16 16.16
CA ASP A 133 -1.29 12.40 15.94
C ASP A 133 -1.64 12.53 14.45
N ASP A 134 -0.78 13.13 13.65
CA ASP A 134 -0.93 13.22 12.18
C ASP A 134 -0.99 11.81 11.56
N MET A 135 -0.08 10.92 11.97
CA MET A 135 -0.06 9.52 11.49
C MET A 135 -1.29 8.73 11.95
N MET A 136 -1.73 8.89 13.21
CA MET A 136 -2.96 8.27 13.72
C MET A 136 -4.21 8.83 13.06
N ASN A 137 -4.24 10.13 12.74
CA ASN A 137 -5.32 10.74 11.98
C ASN A 137 -5.41 10.17 10.55
N SER A 138 -4.28 9.86 9.92
CA SER A 138 -4.24 9.19 8.63
C SER A 138 -4.85 7.78 8.67
N VAL A 139 -4.60 7.02 9.75
CA VAL A 139 -5.26 5.72 9.98
C VAL A 139 -6.78 5.89 10.15
N LYS A 140 -7.21 6.79 11.04
CA LYS A 140 -8.63 7.08 11.26
C LYS A 140 -9.34 7.53 9.98
N PHE A 141 -8.67 8.36 9.17
CA PHE A 141 -9.19 8.83 7.90
C PHE A 141 -9.50 7.68 6.94
N CYS A 142 -8.56 6.74 6.78
CA CYS A 142 -8.76 5.55 5.96
C CYS A 142 -9.89 4.65 6.47
N LEU A 143 -10.00 4.47 7.79
CA LEU A 143 -11.09 3.70 8.41
C LEU A 143 -12.45 4.34 8.15
N ASN A 144 -12.54 5.67 8.26
CA ASN A 144 -13.76 6.44 7.95
C ASN A 144 -14.13 6.38 6.47
N ALA A 145 -13.14 6.30 5.57
CA ALA A 145 -13.32 6.07 4.14
C ALA A 145 -13.81 4.65 3.82
N LYS A 146 -13.87 3.75 4.81
CA LYS A 146 -14.27 2.34 4.66
C LYS A 146 -13.29 1.52 3.82
N THR A 147 -11.98 1.74 3.98
CA THR A 147 -10.98 0.80 3.45
C THR A 147 -11.20 -0.60 4.02
N ASP A 148 -10.91 -1.64 3.24
CA ASP A 148 -11.02 -3.05 3.68
C ASP A 148 -9.69 -3.58 4.20
N GLY A 149 -8.59 -2.95 3.81
CA GLY A 149 -7.25 -3.32 4.26
C GLY A 149 -6.27 -2.17 4.27
N ILE A 150 -5.18 -2.33 5.01
CA ILE A 150 -4.13 -1.32 5.14
C ILE A 150 -2.75 -1.96 4.92
N LYS A 151 -1.88 -1.24 4.23
CA LYS A 151 -0.45 -1.51 4.12
C LYS A 151 0.34 -0.38 4.75
N PHE A 152 1.11 -0.70 5.78
CA PHE A 152 2.04 0.24 6.40
C PHE A 152 3.42 0.16 5.76
N THR A 153 4.07 1.29 5.65
CA THR A 153 5.49 1.41 5.35
C THR A 153 6.08 2.59 6.11
N VAL A 154 7.39 2.56 6.35
CA VAL A 154 8.13 3.71 6.86
C VAL A 154 8.66 4.52 5.69
N LEU A 155 8.88 5.80 5.88
CA LEU A 155 9.56 6.64 4.88
C LEU A 155 10.97 6.11 4.60
N TYR A 156 11.32 6.02 3.33
CA TYR A 156 12.68 5.72 2.87
C TYR A 156 13.31 6.94 2.21
N VAL A 157 14.52 7.27 2.61
CA VAL A 157 15.38 8.21 1.90
C VAL A 157 16.23 7.42 0.92
N LEU A 158 16.04 7.67 -0.36
CA LEU A 158 16.71 6.94 -1.43
C LEU A 158 17.65 7.88 -2.19
N LYS A 159 18.81 7.35 -2.60
CA LYS A 159 19.80 8.06 -3.39
C LYS A 159 19.20 8.56 -4.72
N GLY A 160 19.54 9.80 -5.09
CA GLY A 160 19.11 10.43 -6.34
C GLY A 160 17.73 11.10 -6.25
N THR A 161 17.14 11.22 -5.06
CA THR A 161 15.85 11.90 -4.84
C THR A 161 16.02 13.30 -4.27
N ASP A 162 15.00 14.15 -4.41
CA ASP A 162 15.00 15.46 -3.72
C ASP A 162 14.94 15.29 -2.20
N LEU A 163 14.29 14.23 -1.72
CA LEU A 163 14.22 13.87 -0.31
C LEU A 163 15.62 13.59 0.28
N GLU A 164 16.55 13.01 -0.50
CA GLU A 164 17.95 12.85 -0.10
C GLU A 164 18.59 14.18 0.22
N LYS A 165 18.39 15.19 -0.66
CA LYS A 165 18.97 16.53 -0.47
C LYS A 165 18.46 17.20 0.82
N ASP A 166 17.15 17.06 1.06
CA ASP A 166 16.53 17.63 2.25
C ASP A 166 16.99 16.93 3.53
N TYR A 167 17.13 15.60 3.50
CA TYR A 167 17.68 14.81 4.61
C TYR A 167 19.14 15.18 4.90
N GLN A 168 19.99 15.27 3.87
CA GLN A 168 21.40 15.67 4.02
C GLN A 168 21.57 17.11 4.54
N ALA A 169 20.59 17.98 4.22
CA ALA A 169 20.54 19.34 4.74
C ALA A 169 19.99 19.44 6.18
N GLY A 170 19.65 18.31 6.83
CA GLY A 170 19.13 18.26 8.19
C GLY A 170 17.74 18.86 8.36
N LYS A 171 16.91 18.85 7.30
CA LYS A 171 15.56 19.43 7.38
C LYS A 171 14.57 18.54 8.11
N PHE A 172 14.85 17.26 8.24
CA PHE A 172 14.03 16.28 8.96
C PHE A 172 14.87 15.08 9.38
N ASP A 173 14.39 14.35 10.38
CA ASP A 173 14.94 13.08 10.82
C ASP A 173 14.04 11.93 10.35
N VAL A 174 14.62 10.73 10.20
CA VAL A 174 13.88 9.51 9.94
C VAL A 174 13.54 8.80 11.24
N LEU A 175 12.46 8.02 11.25
CA LEU A 175 12.07 7.25 12.43
C LEU A 175 13.10 6.16 12.77
N GLU A 176 13.45 6.07 14.04
CA GLU A 176 14.14 4.90 14.58
C GLU A 176 13.20 3.69 14.65
N MET A 177 13.78 2.50 14.73
CA MET A 177 13.00 1.26 14.67
C MET A 177 11.97 1.15 15.81
N ASP A 178 12.36 1.55 17.01
CA ASP A 178 11.49 1.49 18.19
C ASP A 178 10.36 2.52 18.13
N GLU A 179 10.63 3.71 17.57
CA GLU A 179 9.60 4.72 17.32
C GLU A 179 8.56 4.22 16.31
N TYR A 180 9.04 3.62 15.20
CA TYR A 180 8.16 3.02 14.22
C TYR A 180 7.29 1.90 14.81
N PHE A 181 7.85 1.07 15.70
CA PHE A 181 7.10 0.00 16.36
C PHE A 181 6.05 0.54 17.34
N ALA A 182 6.36 1.61 18.07
CA ALA A 182 5.39 2.28 18.93
C ALA A 182 4.22 2.85 18.12
N LEU A 183 4.51 3.48 16.97
CA LEU A 183 3.49 3.98 16.03
C LEU A 183 2.63 2.86 15.45
N LEU A 184 3.25 1.75 15.03
CA LEU A 184 2.50 0.58 14.54
C LEU A 184 1.58 0.01 15.60
N LYS A 185 2.04 -0.09 16.85
CA LYS A 185 1.22 -0.57 17.97
C LYS A 185 0.00 0.33 18.17
N SER A 186 0.20 1.65 18.25
CA SER A 186 -0.90 2.63 18.36
C SER A 186 -1.88 2.53 17.19
N ALA A 187 -1.37 2.36 15.96
CA ALA A 187 -2.21 2.20 14.78
C ALA A 187 -3.04 0.91 14.83
N LEU A 188 -2.44 -0.22 15.23
CA LEU A 188 -3.14 -1.51 15.32
C LEU A 188 -4.24 -1.50 16.39
N GLU A 189 -4.05 -0.76 17.49
CA GLU A 189 -5.08 -0.58 18.54
C GLU A 189 -6.32 0.19 18.02
N LEU A 190 -6.16 1.05 17.00
CA LEU A 190 -7.26 1.78 16.38
C LEU A 190 -8.02 0.96 15.33
N ILE A 191 -7.39 -0.08 14.77
CA ILE A 191 -7.92 -0.81 13.61
C ILE A 191 -8.86 -1.93 14.06
N PRO A 192 -10.15 -1.91 13.61
CA PRO A 192 -11.09 -2.98 13.93
C PRO A 192 -10.66 -4.33 13.34
N PRO A 193 -11.01 -5.46 13.99
CA PRO A 193 -10.62 -6.82 13.55
C PRO A 193 -11.05 -7.19 12.12
N LYS A 194 -12.04 -6.52 11.56
CA LYS A 194 -12.53 -6.74 10.18
C LYS A 194 -11.59 -6.19 9.10
N ILE A 195 -10.69 -5.28 9.44
CA ILE A 195 -9.76 -4.66 8.49
C ILE A 195 -8.50 -5.53 8.39
N VAL A 196 -8.13 -5.89 7.17
CA VAL A 196 -6.98 -6.75 6.92
C VAL A 196 -5.68 -5.94 6.91
N ILE A 197 -4.71 -6.37 7.69
CA ILE A 197 -3.35 -5.81 7.62
C ILE A 197 -2.53 -6.59 6.60
N HIS A 198 -2.35 -6.01 5.43
CA HIS A 198 -1.63 -6.63 4.33
C HIS A 198 -0.11 -6.54 4.46
N ARG A 199 0.38 -5.50 5.15
CA ARG A 199 1.80 -5.26 5.33
C ARG A 199 2.05 -4.38 6.54
N LEU A 200 3.05 -4.73 7.36
CA LEU A 200 3.49 -3.97 8.53
C LEU A 200 4.79 -3.20 8.31
N THR A 201 5.55 -3.51 7.27
CA THR A 201 6.75 -2.78 6.87
C THR A 201 7.05 -3.06 5.41
N GLY A 202 7.69 -2.11 4.74
CA GLY A 202 8.20 -2.29 3.39
C GLY A 202 9.71 -2.49 3.39
N ASP A 203 10.28 -2.59 2.20
CA ASP A 203 11.72 -2.59 1.97
C ASP A 203 12.01 -1.72 0.74
N GLY A 204 12.91 -0.78 0.91
CA GLY A 204 13.47 0.01 -0.19
C GLY A 204 14.53 -0.77 -0.97
N PRO A 205 14.90 -0.32 -2.17
CA PRO A 205 15.99 -0.91 -2.92
C PRO A 205 17.32 -0.71 -2.17
N LYS A 206 17.86 -1.78 -1.57
CA LYS A 206 19.03 -1.74 -0.66
C LYS A 206 20.23 -0.96 -1.21
N LYS A 207 20.47 -1.01 -2.52
CA LYS A 207 21.58 -0.28 -3.19
C LYS A 207 21.37 1.24 -3.23
N LEU A 208 20.16 1.71 -3.05
CA LEU A 208 19.79 3.12 -3.09
C LEU A 208 19.38 3.66 -1.71
N LEU A 209 19.20 2.78 -0.72
CA LEU A 209 18.76 3.17 0.61
C LEU A 209 19.85 3.98 1.33
N ILE A 210 19.48 5.17 1.81
CA ILE A 210 20.30 6.04 2.64
C ILE A 210 19.85 5.95 4.09
N ALA A 211 18.54 6.08 4.34
CA ALA A 211 17.94 6.04 5.67
C ALA A 211 16.47 5.62 5.62
N PRO A 212 15.92 5.05 6.69
CA PRO A 212 16.63 4.52 7.86
C PRO A 212 17.26 3.14 7.56
N MET A 213 18.50 2.94 7.95
CA MET A 213 19.28 1.74 7.61
C MET A 213 18.75 0.45 8.23
N TRP A 214 18.02 0.51 9.35
CA TRP A 214 17.41 -0.66 9.97
C TRP A 214 16.41 -1.38 9.04
N THR A 215 15.81 -0.69 8.07
CA THR A 215 14.87 -1.27 7.09
C THR A 215 15.55 -2.18 6.06
N ALA A 216 16.88 -2.11 5.91
CA ALA A 216 17.62 -2.92 4.94
C ALA A 216 17.52 -4.43 5.22
N ASN A 217 17.18 -4.84 6.44
CA ASN A 217 17.00 -6.23 6.82
C ASN A 217 15.55 -6.56 7.18
N LYS A 218 14.70 -6.62 6.15
CA LYS A 218 13.25 -6.88 6.29
C LYS A 218 12.93 -8.10 7.15
N LYS A 219 13.70 -9.19 7.05
CA LYS A 219 13.46 -10.39 7.85
C LYS A 219 13.60 -10.12 9.34
N ASN A 220 14.66 -9.40 9.74
CA ASN A 220 14.87 -9.04 11.13
C ASN A 220 13.78 -8.09 11.64
N VAL A 221 13.39 -7.11 10.82
CA VAL A 221 12.30 -6.18 11.16
C VAL A 221 10.99 -6.92 11.38
N LEU A 222 10.62 -7.85 10.48
CA LEU A 222 9.39 -8.64 10.62
C LEU A 222 9.43 -9.54 11.85
N ASN A 223 10.56 -10.18 12.14
CA ASN A 223 10.73 -10.98 13.36
C ASN A 223 10.58 -10.10 14.63
N ALA A 224 11.20 -8.92 14.63
CA ALA A 224 11.07 -7.98 15.75
C ALA A 224 9.61 -7.51 15.92
N ILE A 225 8.91 -7.14 14.84
CA ILE A 225 7.47 -6.79 14.89
C ILE A 225 6.64 -7.94 15.47
N ASN A 226 6.85 -9.17 15.01
CA ASN A 226 6.12 -10.32 15.52
C ASN A 226 6.33 -10.54 17.01
N ASN A 227 7.56 -10.40 17.49
CA ASN A 227 7.90 -10.61 18.89
C ASN A 227 7.39 -9.48 19.80
N THR A 228 7.45 -8.22 19.35
CA THR A 228 7.15 -7.05 20.20
C THR A 228 5.70 -6.58 20.12
N ILE A 229 5.06 -6.73 18.96
CA ILE A 229 3.71 -6.16 18.71
C ILE A 229 2.64 -7.25 18.67
N ILE A 230 2.90 -8.36 17.97
CA ILE A 230 1.88 -9.39 17.70
C ILE A 230 1.87 -10.45 18.79
N GLY A 231 2.97 -10.58 19.56
CA GLY A 231 3.06 -11.55 20.67
C GLY A 231 3.02 -13.01 20.20
N ILE A 232 3.26 -13.30 18.94
CA ILE A 232 3.35 -14.65 18.42
C ILE A 232 4.77 -15.14 18.67
N GLN A 233 4.95 -15.96 19.71
CA GLN A 233 6.15 -16.80 19.83
C GLN A 233 6.08 -17.85 18.70
N VAL A 234 7.02 -17.75 17.76
CA VAL A 234 7.25 -18.75 16.70
C VAL A 234 8.17 -19.83 17.23
#